data_d08fe6f09a7c61360d455997651cc0e5
#
_entry.id   d08fe6f09a7c61360d455997651cc0e5
#
_cell.length_a   1.000
_cell.length_b   1.000
_cell.length_c   1.000
_cell.angle_alpha   90.00
_cell.angle_beta   90.00
_cell.angle_gamma   90.00
#
_symmetry.space_group_name_H-M   'P 1'
#
loop_
_entity.id
_entity.type
_entity.pdbx_description
1 polymer ?
#
loop_
_entity_poly.entity_id
_entity_poly.type
_entity_poly.pdbx_seq_one_letter_code
_entity_poly.pdbx_strand_id
1 'polypeptide(L)'
;MASFSGPMRSAMTLIELLVVMAIVGVLVALLFPAVQMARESVRRVQCANNLKQIGLALHAYHDTHRVLPFGCGADRDRVTSSIGDADDRRYSAHSQLLPFLEQRPVHALIDFRVAPFHPYGNAAMGRPEVYADPETLVVNGAAAVIEIAVFLCPSDGNRLESPWGPNNYRSCNGSTWSGRSGDGMFGQYSRISFADIKDGLSQTAAFSERVKGSWTHNWFDPLGDLADLAGIWTEETFRSACEMLTPQSAGTYPQNADGGQTWLEGNMNWTRYNHLLPPNRVACKNGLTWDGVAMPASSRHVRGVNVVFGDGAVRFVADNVDQAVWAALGTIAGAETVTID
;
A
#
# COMPACT_ATOMS: atom_id res chain seq x y z
N MET A 1 12.55 -58.84 -55.15
CA MET A 1 11.97 -57.48 -55.29
C MET A 1 10.90 -57.32 -54.21
N ALA A 2 11.22 -56.66 -53.16
CA ALA A 2 10.29 -56.39 -52.05
C ALA A 2 9.64 -55.00 -52.28
N SER A 3 8.31 -55.01 -52.47
CA SER A 3 7.52 -53.80 -52.67
C SER A 3 7.27 -53.12 -51.27
N PHE A 4 7.85 -51.99 -51.04
CA PHE A 4 7.54 -51.14 -49.89
C PHE A 4 6.28 -50.31 -50.19
N SER A 5 5.14 -50.75 -49.67
CA SER A 5 3.93 -49.92 -49.62
C SER A 5 4.05 -48.93 -48.47
N GLY A 6 4.41 -47.64 -48.76
CA GLY A 6 4.38 -46.58 -47.82
C GLY A 6 2.94 -46.28 -47.37
N PRO A 7 2.75 -45.81 -46.10
CA PRO A 7 1.42 -45.46 -45.61
C PRO A 7 0.82 -44.32 -46.43
N MET A 8 -0.39 -44.49 -46.94
CA MET A 8 -1.17 -43.44 -47.61
C MET A 8 -1.44 -42.33 -46.58
N ARG A 9 -0.86 -41.15 -46.79
CA ARG A 9 -1.20 -39.93 -46.03
C ARG A 9 -2.59 -39.49 -46.49
N SER A 10 -3.59 -39.65 -45.65
CA SER A 10 -4.91 -39.09 -45.91
C SER A 10 -4.79 -37.53 -45.92
N ALA A 11 -5.16 -36.93 -47.05
CA ALA A 11 -5.22 -35.47 -47.15
C ALA A 11 -6.45 -34.98 -46.37
N MET A 12 -6.22 -34.07 -45.45
CA MET A 12 -7.27 -33.45 -44.64
C MET A 12 -8.12 -32.52 -45.54
N THR A 13 -9.43 -32.62 -45.45
CA THR A 13 -10.33 -31.75 -46.22
C THR A 13 -10.42 -30.37 -45.60
N LEU A 14 -10.70 -29.32 -46.39
CA LEU A 14 -10.84 -27.94 -45.94
C LEU A 14 -11.96 -27.81 -44.90
N ILE A 15 -13.02 -28.60 -45.03
CA ILE A 15 -14.13 -28.64 -44.06
C ILE A 15 -13.69 -29.21 -42.71
N GLU A 16 -12.92 -30.29 -42.68
CA GLU A 16 -12.40 -30.88 -41.44
C GLU A 16 -11.52 -29.87 -40.68
N LEU A 17 -10.66 -29.14 -41.40
CA LEU A 17 -9.84 -28.09 -40.81
C LEU A 17 -10.70 -26.96 -40.24
N LEU A 18 -11.71 -26.50 -40.98
CA LEU A 18 -12.58 -25.39 -40.56
C LEU A 18 -13.40 -25.75 -39.32
N VAL A 19 -13.95 -26.99 -39.25
CA VAL A 19 -14.69 -27.45 -38.06
C VAL A 19 -13.79 -27.55 -36.83
N VAL A 20 -12.58 -28.08 -36.99
CA VAL A 20 -11.62 -28.14 -35.86
C VAL A 20 -11.26 -26.75 -35.36
N MET A 21 -10.97 -25.80 -36.27
CA MET A 21 -10.64 -24.43 -35.88
C MET A 21 -11.83 -23.72 -35.19
N ALA A 22 -13.07 -23.99 -35.64
CA ALA A 22 -14.27 -23.46 -35.00
C ALA A 22 -14.45 -24.00 -33.58
N ILE A 23 -14.28 -25.32 -33.39
CA ILE A 23 -14.38 -25.93 -32.05
C ILE A 23 -13.29 -25.41 -31.12
N VAL A 24 -12.04 -25.36 -31.58
CA VAL A 24 -10.92 -24.80 -30.79
C VAL A 24 -11.17 -23.35 -30.45
N GLY A 25 -11.65 -22.54 -31.39
CA GLY A 25 -12.00 -21.13 -31.17
C GLY A 25 -13.05 -20.95 -30.07
N VAL A 26 -14.11 -21.76 -30.09
CA VAL A 26 -15.16 -21.74 -29.06
C VAL A 26 -14.60 -22.16 -27.68
N LEU A 27 -13.80 -23.23 -27.63
CA LEU A 27 -13.20 -23.70 -26.39
C LEU A 27 -12.27 -22.65 -25.77
N VAL A 28 -11.41 -22.02 -26.58
CA VAL A 28 -10.50 -20.95 -26.12
C VAL A 28 -11.29 -19.74 -25.65
N ALA A 29 -12.33 -19.33 -26.37
CA ALA A 29 -13.18 -18.19 -25.99
C ALA A 29 -13.87 -18.40 -24.63
N LEU A 30 -14.24 -19.62 -24.28
CA LEU A 30 -14.84 -19.96 -22.99
C LEU A 30 -13.80 -20.13 -21.87
N LEU A 31 -12.62 -20.68 -22.17
CA LEU A 31 -11.57 -20.94 -21.19
C LEU A 31 -10.82 -19.67 -20.78
N PHE A 32 -10.63 -18.73 -21.71
CA PHE A 32 -9.81 -17.54 -21.46
C PHE A 32 -10.33 -16.68 -20.29
N PRO A 33 -11.64 -16.32 -20.22
CA PRO A 33 -12.17 -15.56 -19.07
C PRO A 33 -12.08 -16.35 -17.76
N ALA A 34 -12.35 -17.65 -17.78
CA ALA A 34 -12.30 -18.50 -16.59
C ALA A 34 -10.88 -18.57 -15.99
N VAL A 35 -9.87 -18.72 -16.85
CA VAL A 35 -8.46 -18.74 -16.42
C VAL A 35 -8.05 -17.38 -15.81
N GLN A 36 -8.50 -16.25 -16.36
CA GLN A 36 -8.20 -14.93 -15.79
C GLN A 36 -8.85 -14.74 -14.41
N MET A 37 -10.11 -15.15 -14.25
CA MET A 37 -10.78 -15.13 -12.94
C MET A 37 -10.06 -16.02 -11.91
N ALA A 38 -9.65 -17.21 -12.31
CA ALA A 38 -8.91 -18.12 -11.44
C ALA A 38 -7.56 -17.53 -11.00
N ARG A 39 -6.82 -16.93 -11.94
CA ARG A 39 -5.55 -16.25 -11.62
C ARG A 39 -5.73 -15.10 -10.65
N GLU A 40 -6.77 -14.27 -10.83
CA GLU A 40 -7.03 -13.15 -9.91
C GLU A 40 -7.43 -13.67 -8.53
N SER A 41 -8.21 -14.74 -8.44
CA SER A 41 -8.54 -15.37 -7.16
C SER A 41 -7.28 -15.84 -6.41
N VAL A 42 -6.33 -16.47 -7.13
CA VAL A 42 -5.05 -16.88 -6.53
C VAL A 42 -4.23 -15.67 -6.06
N ARG A 43 -4.13 -14.60 -6.87
CA ARG A 43 -3.44 -13.37 -6.46
C ARG A 43 -4.07 -12.75 -5.22
N ARG A 44 -5.41 -12.69 -5.15
CA ARG A 44 -6.12 -12.17 -3.97
C ARG A 44 -5.81 -12.98 -2.71
N VAL A 45 -5.81 -14.31 -2.80
CA VAL A 45 -5.42 -15.18 -1.68
C VAL A 45 -3.98 -14.90 -1.26
N GLN A 46 -3.07 -14.70 -2.20
CA GLN A 46 -1.68 -14.36 -1.88
C GLN A 46 -1.57 -12.99 -1.19
N CYS A 47 -2.31 -11.96 -1.66
CA CYS A 47 -2.33 -10.65 -1.00
C CYS A 47 -2.88 -10.75 0.43
N ALA A 48 -3.94 -11.53 0.65
CA ALA A 48 -4.47 -11.78 2.00
C ALA A 48 -3.46 -12.54 2.89
N ASN A 49 -2.73 -13.50 2.34
CA ASN A 49 -1.69 -14.22 3.06
C ASN A 49 -0.51 -13.31 3.47
N ASN A 50 -0.13 -12.36 2.61
CA ASN A 50 0.90 -11.36 2.96
C ASN A 50 0.45 -10.50 4.14
N LEU A 51 -0.80 -10.02 4.14
CA LEU A 51 -1.39 -9.31 5.29
C LEU A 51 -1.44 -10.18 6.53
N LYS A 52 -1.74 -11.48 6.40
CA LYS A 52 -1.72 -12.43 7.52
C LYS A 52 -0.33 -12.55 8.13
N GLN A 53 0.72 -12.60 7.31
CA GLN A 53 2.11 -12.62 7.79
C GLN A 53 2.47 -11.33 8.52
N ILE A 54 2.04 -10.16 8.01
CA ILE A 54 2.21 -8.88 8.69
C ILE A 54 1.48 -8.88 10.04
N GLY A 55 0.24 -9.39 10.10
CA GLY A 55 -0.50 -9.52 11.36
C GLY A 55 0.20 -10.42 12.38
N LEU A 56 0.74 -11.55 11.96
CA LEU A 56 1.52 -12.45 12.83
C LEU A 56 2.81 -11.78 13.34
N ALA A 57 3.50 -11.05 12.45
CA ALA A 57 4.69 -10.28 12.82
C ALA A 57 4.37 -9.17 13.84
N LEU A 58 3.20 -8.55 13.72
CA LEU A 58 2.72 -7.53 14.67
C LEU A 58 2.53 -8.12 16.08
N HIS A 59 1.91 -9.29 16.17
CA HIS A 59 1.76 -10.01 17.45
C HIS A 59 3.13 -10.41 18.05
N ALA A 60 4.02 -10.96 17.23
CA ALA A 60 5.36 -11.34 17.69
C ALA A 60 6.20 -10.11 18.13
N TYR A 61 6.03 -8.98 17.45
CA TYR A 61 6.64 -7.71 17.87
C TYR A 61 6.10 -7.26 19.24
N HIS A 62 4.77 -7.26 19.40
CA HIS A 62 4.13 -6.87 20.66
C HIS A 62 4.52 -7.81 21.81
N ASP A 63 4.61 -9.12 21.58
CA ASP A 63 5.04 -10.07 22.60
C ASP A 63 6.46 -9.80 23.09
N THR A 64 7.32 -9.31 22.23
CA THR A 64 8.72 -8.99 22.55
C THR A 64 8.86 -7.62 23.21
N HIS A 65 8.18 -6.59 22.68
CA HIS A 65 8.38 -5.19 23.05
C HIS A 65 7.30 -4.63 23.97
N ARG A 66 6.16 -5.34 24.14
CA ARG A 66 4.99 -4.93 24.94
C ARG A 66 4.29 -3.66 24.46
N VAL A 67 4.64 -3.20 23.27
CA VAL A 67 4.03 -2.11 22.54
C VAL A 67 3.97 -2.49 21.06
N LEU A 68 3.11 -1.82 20.30
CA LEU A 68 3.08 -1.91 18.84
C LEU A 68 4.20 -1.05 18.22
N PRO A 69 4.68 -1.36 17.01
CA PRO A 69 5.56 -0.47 16.29
C PRO A 69 4.84 0.85 16.01
N PHE A 70 5.54 1.97 16.07
CA PHE A 70 4.98 3.24 15.64
C PHE A 70 4.82 3.28 14.12
N GLY A 71 3.84 4.02 13.59
CA GLY A 71 3.62 4.17 12.15
C GLY A 71 4.68 5.04 11.49
N CYS A 72 5.13 6.08 12.20
CA CYS A 72 6.22 6.96 11.82
C CYS A 72 7.05 7.30 13.06
N GLY A 73 8.36 7.23 12.95
CA GLY A 73 9.27 7.66 14.00
C GLY A 73 9.32 9.18 14.16
N ALA A 74 10.34 9.64 14.89
CA ALA A 74 10.54 11.05 15.20
C ALA A 74 10.68 11.94 13.96
N ASP A 75 9.96 13.05 13.98
CA ASP A 75 10.17 14.20 13.11
C ASP A 75 10.29 15.41 14.02
N ARG A 76 11.49 15.95 14.17
CA ARG A 76 11.76 17.06 15.09
C ARG A 76 11.25 18.38 14.57
N ASP A 77 11.19 18.54 13.27
CA ASP A 77 10.92 19.83 12.67
C ASP A 77 9.52 19.93 12.09
N ARG A 78 8.63 20.57 12.83
CA ARG A 78 7.25 20.81 12.42
C ARG A 78 7.08 21.89 11.35
N VAL A 79 8.07 22.75 11.15
CA VAL A 79 7.89 24.00 10.40
C VAL A 79 8.88 24.18 9.26
N THR A 80 10.10 23.72 9.44
CA THR A 80 11.17 23.93 8.48
C THR A 80 11.81 22.63 8.03
N SER A 81 11.00 21.57 7.92
CA SER A 81 11.51 20.23 7.63
C SER A 81 12.73 20.28 6.73
N SER A 82 13.86 20.57 7.30
CA SER A 82 15.12 20.16 6.72
C SER A 82 15.11 18.64 6.80
N ILE A 83 14.32 18.03 5.90
CA ILE A 83 14.25 16.60 5.65
C ILE A 83 15.68 16.12 5.50
N GLY A 84 16.24 15.34 6.44
CA GLY A 84 17.64 14.90 6.45
C GLY A 84 18.45 15.45 7.63
N ASP A 85 17.81 16.09 8.60
CA ASP A 85 18.44 16.23 9.90
C ASP A 85 18.68 14.81 10.46
N ALA A 86 19.85 14.58 11.03
CA ALA A 86 20.22 13.30 11.64
C ALA A 86 19.25 12.85 12.74
N ASP A 87 18.42 13.78 13.21
CA ASP A 87 17.40 13.56 14.23
C ASP A 87 16.03 13.14 13.67
N ASP A 88 15.80 13.23 12.35
CA ASP A 88 14.55 12.81 11.70
C ASP A 88 14.47 11.29 11.55
N ARG A 89 14.17 10.59 12.61
CA ARG A 89 14.09 9.13 12.65
C ARG A 89 12.71 8.62 12.21
N ARG A 90 12.24 9.04 11.06
CA ARG A 90 10.90 8.70 10.53
C ARG A 90 10.79 7.28 10.01
N TYR A 91 11.33 6.31 10.71
CA TYR A 91 11.18 4.90 10.35
C TYR A 91 9.72 4.46 10.37
N SER A 92 9.38 3.55 9.47
CA SER A 92 8.04 2.97 9.36
C SER A 92 7.80 1.83 10.33
N ALA A 93 6.54 1.42 10.48
CA ALA A 93 6.20 0.16 11.14
C ALA A 93 6.82 -1.05 10.42
N HIS A 94 6.92 -0.99 9.09
CA HIS A 94 7.48 -2.07 8.26
C HIS A 94 8.93 -2.37 8.64
N SER A 95 9.76 -1.33 8.80
CA SER A 95 11.18 -1.49 9.16
C SER A 95 11.35 -2.17 10.52
N GLN A 96 10.45 -1.90 11.46
CA GLN A 96 10.47 -2.49 12.80
C GLN A 96 9.96 -3.94 12.81
N LEU A 97 9.11 -4.32 11.86
CA LEU A 97 8.57 -5.69 11.74
C LEU A 97 9.50 -6.66 11.02
N LEU A 98 10.56 -6.21 10.35
CA LEU A 98 11.47 -7.05 9.58
C LEU A 98 12.00 -8.29 10.33
N PRO A 99 12.44 -8.19 11.61
CA PRO A 99 12.93 -9.35 12.34
C PRO A 99 11.90 -10.46 12.52
N PHE A 100 10.60 -10.10 12.50
CA PHE A 100 9.44 -10.97 12.71
C PHE A 100 8.82 -11.45 11.38
N LEU A 101 9.37 -10.97 10.25
CA LEU A 101 9.02 -11.36 8.87
C LEU A 101 10.16 -12.18 8.22
N GLU A 102 11.02 -12.77 9.01
CA GLU A 102 12.21 -13.53 8.57
C GLU A 102 13.21 -12.66 7.77
N GLN A 103 13.12 -11.34 7.88
CA GLN A 103 14.00 -10.38 7.20
C GLN A 103 15.10 -9.82 8.11
N ARG A 104 15.63 -10.64 9.02
CA ARG A 104 16.74 -10.27 9.91
C ARG A 104 17.99 -9.79 9.17
N PRO A 105 18.39 -10.37 8.02
CA PRO A 105 19.54 -9.86 7.27
C PRO A 105 19.33 -8.43 6.78
N VAL A 106 18.13 -8.09 6.30
CA VAL A 106 17.78 -6.72 5.86
C VAL A 106 17.74 -5.77 7.05
N HIS A 107 17.13 -6.19 8.16
CA HIS A 107 17.10 -5.39 9.38
C HIS A 107 18.50 -5.06 9.91
N ALA A 108 19.46 -5.99 9.81
CA ALA A 108 20.83 -5.79 10.23
C ALA A 108 21.60 -4.74 9.42
N LEU A 109 21.11 -4.39 8.22
CA LEU A 109 21.67 -3.31 7.39
C LEU A 109 21.19 -1.93 7.82
N ILE A 110 20.18 -1.84 8.71
CA ILE A 110 19.57 -0.56 9.10
C ILE A 110 20.26 -0.02 10.34
N ASP A 111 20.78 1.19 10.24
CA ASP A 111 21.22 1.97 11.42
C ASP A 111 20.09 2.91 11.87
N PHE A 112 19.36 2.51 12.89
CA PHE A 112 18.26 3.28 13.48
C PHE A 112 18.71 4.54 14.27
N ARG A 113 20.02 4.78 14.39
CA ARG A 113 20.55 5.96 15.08
C ARG A 113 20.57 7.20 14.19
N VAL A 114 20.48 7.02 12.88
CA VAL A 114 20.45 8.10 11.88
C VAL A 114 19.09 8.14 11.19
N ALA A 115 18.82 9.18 10.40
CA ALA A 115 17.64 9.26 9.58
C ALA A 115 17.55 8.08 8.59
N PRO A 116 16.34 7.56 8.28
CA PRO A 116 16.21 6.45 7.33
C PRO A 116 16.80 6.79 5.96
N PHE A 117 16.40 7.82 5.36
CA PHE A 117 16.81 8.53 4.14
C PHE A 117 15.59 9.31 3.64
N HIS A 118 15.81 10.21 2.71
CA HIS A 118 14.70 10.83 1.99
C HIS A 118 14.83 10.53 0.50
N PRO A 119 13.81 9.96 -0.15
CA PRO A 119 13.89 9.60 -1.57
C PRO A 119 13.94 10.81 -2.50
N TYR A 120 13.69 12.01 -1.99
CA TYR A 120 13.81 13.23 -2.77
C TYR A 120 15.08 14.00 -2.41
N GLY A 121 16.13 13.80 -3.19
CA GLY A 121 17.14 14.83 -3.36
C GLY A 121 16.51 15.99 -4.13
N ASN A 122 16.22 17.11 -3.47
CA ASN A 122 15.72 18.27 -4.18
C ASN A 122 16.68 19.42 -4.00
N ALA A 123 17.41 19.74 -5.08
CA ALA A 123 18.31 20.89 -5.14
C ALA A 123 17.58 22.21 -4.81
N ALA A 124 16.27 22.32 -5.11
CA ALA A 124 15.43 23.47 -4.77
C ALA A 124 15.19 23.62 -3.26
N MET A 125 15.37 22.57 -2.48
CA MET A 125 15.29 22.60 -1.00
C MET A 125 16.65 22.73 -0.33
N GLY A 126 17.71 23.09 -1.08
CA GLY A 126 19.07 23.23 -0.55
C GLY A 126 19.73 21.90 -0.18
N ARG A 127 19.21 20.77 -0.68
CA ARG A 127 19.72 19.44 -0.38
C ARG A 127 20.56 18.93 -1.52
N PRO A 128 21.74 18.42 -1.24
CA PRO A 128 22.55 17.83 -2.28
C PRO A 128 21.85 16.61 -2.88
N GLU A 129 22.12 16.35 -4.16
CA GLU A 129 21.73 15.15 -4.92
C GLU A 129 22.14 13.82 -4.25
N VAL A 130 22.90 13.94 -3.18
CA VAL A 130 23.39 12.93 -2.24
C VAL A 130 22.32 11.89 -1.82
N TYR A 131 21.06 12.30 -1.78
CA TYR A 131 19.96 11.39 -1.42
C TYR A 131 19.34 10.69 -2.64
N ALA A 132 19.76 11.02 -3.85
CA ALA A 132 19.24 10.38 -5.06
C ALA A 132 19.95 9.06 -5.40
N ASP A 133 21.17 8.85 -4.87
CA ASP A 133 21.93 7.63 -5.09
C ASP A 133 21.95 6.75 -3.83
N PRO A 134 21.17 5.63 -3.84
CA PRO A 134 21.08 4.73 -2.68
C PRO A 134 22.39 4.03 -2.33
N GLU A 135 23.33 3.91 -3.27
CA GLU A 135 24.52 3.09 -3.04
C GLU A 135 25.67 3.86 -2.35
N THR A 136 25.77 5.16 -2.56
CA THR A 136 26.99 5.89 -2.23
C THR A 136 26.90 6.80 -1.01
N LEU A 137 25.72 7.22 -0.59
CA LEU A 137 25.62 8.38 0.30
C LEU A 137 24.66 8.25 1.48
N VAL A 138 23.97 7.14 1.61
CA VAL A 138 22.98 6.97 2.67
C VAL A 138 23.30 5.71 3.46
N VAL A 139 23.50 5.87 4.76
CA VAL A 139 23.83 4.75 5.66
C VAL A 139 22.89 3.56 5.49
N ASN A 140 21.59 3.82 5.24
CA ASN A 140 20.55 2.82 5.10
C ASN A 140 20.21 2.47 3.65
N GLY A 141 20.94 3.01 2.66
CA GLY A 141 20.64 2.80 1.24
C GLY A 141 20.66 1.33 0.83
N ALA A 142 21.63 0.57 1.32
CA ALA A 142 21.72 -0.86 1.05
C ALA A 142 20.49 -1.66 1.50
N ALA A 143 19.85 -1.26 2.61
CA ALA A 143 18.58 -1.85 3.06
C ALA A 143 17.40 -1.35 2.22
N ALA A 144 17.39 -0.05 1.93
CA ALA A 144 16.26 0.64 1.31
C ALA A 144 15.93 0.14 -0.11
N VAL A 145 16.92 -0.33 -0.87
CA VAL A 145 16.74 -0.85 -2.24
C VAL A 145 16.17 -2.26 -2.29
N ILE A 146 16.15 -2.98 -1.16
CA ILE A 146 15.73 -4.38 -1.16
C ILE A 146 14.21 -4.47 -1.27
N GLU A 147 13.74 -5.18 -2.30
CA GLU A 147 12.34 -5.56 -2.40
C GLU A 147 12.01 -6.69 -1.43
N ILE A 148 10.96 -6.51 -0.65
CA ILE A 148 10.48 -7.50 0.32
C ILE A 148 9.16 -8.07 -0.18
N ALA A 149 9.18 -9.34 -0.61
CA ALA A 149 8.05 -9.97 -1.29
C ALA A 149 6.74 -9.90 -0.49
N VAL A 150 6.79 -10.02 0.85
CA VAL A 150 5.62 -9.91 1.72
C VAL A 150 4.97 -8.51 1.70
N PHE A 151 5.69 -7.49 1.27
CA PHE A 151 5.16 -6.13 1.13
C PHE A 151 4.57 -5.84 -0.25
N LEU A 152 4.56 -6.80 -1.16
CA LEU A 152 4.09 -6.62 -2.54
C LEU A 152 2.84 -7.44 -2.82
N CYS A 153 1.82 -6.77 -3.38
CA CYS A 153 0.60 -7.43 -3.85
C CYS A 153 0.74 -7.78 -5.34
N PRO A 154 0.65 -9.06 -5.74
CA PRO A 154 0.81 -9.47 -7.13
C PRO A 154 -0.31 -9.01 -8.06
N SER A 155 -1.42 -8.46 -7.53
CA SER A 155 -2.47 -7.86 -8.34
C SER A 155 -2.19 -6.40 -8.71
N ASP A 156 -1.20 -5.76 -8.04
CA ASP A 156 -0.80 -4.40 -8.39
C ASP A 156 0.29 -4.43 -9.46
N GLY A 157 -0.11 -4.08 -10.68
CA GLY A 157 0.77 -4.04 -11.84
C GLY A 157 1.62 -2.78 -11.95
N ASN A 158 1.42 -1.77 -11.08
CA ASN A 158 2.21 -0.53 -11.13
C ASN A 158 3.68 -0.80 -10.81
N ARG A 159 4.54 -0.32 -11.70
CA ARG A 159 6.00 -0.39 -11.54
C ARG A 159 6.52 1.01 -11.30
N LEU A 160 7.13 1.19 -10.13
CA LEU A 160 7.84 2.41 -9.82
C LEU A 160 9.26 2.32 -10.42
N GLU A 161 9.67 3.34 -11.15
CA GLU A 161 11.06 3.47 -11.63
C GLU A 161 11.98 4.01 -10.51
N SER A 162 11.59 3.77 -9.27
CA SER A 162 12.34 4.11 -8.07
C SER A 162 13.37 3.03 -7.78
N PRO A 163 14.58 3.38 -7.33
CA PRO A 163 15.56 2.39 -6.87
C PRO A 163 15.18 1.74 -5.54
N TRP A 164 14.19 2.28 -4.84
CA TRP A 164 13.82 1.84 -3.50
C TRP A 164 12.90 0.63 -3.51
N GLY A 165 12.92 -0.16 -2.44
CA GLY A 165 12.00 -1.29 -2.24
C GLY A 165 10.57 -0.81 -2.00
N PRO A 166 9.65 -1.05 -2.93
CA PRO A 166 8.28 -0.56 -2.83
C PRO A 166 7.41 -1.38 -1.87
N ASN A 167 6.21 -0.85 -1.58
CA ASN A 167 5.26 -1.57 -0.75
C ASN A 167 3.79 -1.28 -1.13
N ASN A 168 2.93 -2.30 -0.94
CA ASN A 168 1.49 -2.26 -1.15
C ASN A 168 0.67 -2.34 0.14
N TYR A 169 1.29 -2.64 1.28
CA TYR A 169 0.56 -2.81 2.54
C TYR A 169 0.92 -1.66 3.47
N ARG A 170 -0.09 -0.95 3.97
CA ARG A 170 0.12 0.26 4.76
C ARG A 170 -0.51 0.17 6.12
N SER A 171 0.14 0.74 7.12
CA SER A 171 -0.32 0.78 8.50
C SER A 171 -1.40 1.85 8.70
N CYS A 172 -2.44 1.54 9.48
CA CYS A 172 -3.58 2.41 9.74
C CYS A 172 -3.21 3.54 10.70
N ASN A 173 -3.27 4.80 10.21
CA ASN A 173 -3.05 5.99 11.01
C ASN A 173 -4.30 6.42 11.80
N GLY A 174 -5.47 5.89 11.47
CA GLY A 174 -6.73 6.25 12.10
C GLY A 174 -7.78 6.81 11.15
N SER A 175 -8.79 7.49 11.68
CA SER A 175 -9.92 8.02 10.92
C SER A 175 -9.79 9.50 10.56
N THR A 176 -8.85 10.23 11.17
CA THR A 176 -8.69 11.67 10.99
C THR A 176 -7.84 12.03 9.76
N TRP A 177 -7.91 13.27 9.35
CA TRP A 177 -7.12 13.79 8.23
C TRP A 177 -5.65 14.07 8.56
N SER A 178 -5.27 14.02 9.85
CA SER A 178 -3.89 14.30 10.25
C SER A 178 -2.94 13.20 9.73
N GLY A 179 -1.99 13.58 8.92
CA GLY A 179 -0.92 12.70 8.50
C GLY A 179 0.18 12.49 9.54
N ARG A 180 0.11 13.18 10.68
CA ARG A 180 1.08 13.07 11.78
C ARG A 180 0.52 12.30 12.95
N SER A 181 -0.46 12.84 13.62
CA SER A 181 -1.11 12.23 14.78
C SER A 181 -2.48 11.71 14.37
N GLY A 182 -2.64 10.40 14.27
CA GLY A 182 -3.93 9.77 14.06
C GLY A 182 -4.46 9.16 15.35
N ASP A 183 -5.72 8.77 15.31
CA ASP A 183 -6.47 8.06 16.37
C ASP A 183 -6.44 6.53 16.19
N GLY A 184 -5.64 6.03 15.24
CA GLY A 184 -5.44 4.61 14.96
C GLY A 184 -4.22 4.01 15.67
N MET A 185 -3.91 2.75 15.34
CA MET A 185 -2.80 2.01 15.94
C MET A 185 -1.42 2.59 15.60
N PHE A 186 -1.26 3.25 14.45
CA PHE A 186 0.06 3.57 13.87
C PHE A 186 0.24 5.08 13.62
N GLY A 187 0.01 5.88 14.64
CA GLY A 187 0.36 7.30 14.62
C GLY A 187 1.86 7.56 14.63
N GLN A 188 2.24 8.82 14.47
CA GLN A 188 3.61 9.26 14.66
C GLN A 188 3.97 9.17 16.14
N TYR A 189 5.11 8.57 16.48
CA TYR A 189 5.56 8.39 17.88
C TYR A 189 4.59 7.60 18.77
N SER A 190 3.66 6.85 18.20
CA SER A 190 2.71 6.09 18.98
C SER A 190 3.44 5.06 19.89
N ARG A 191 2.95 4.94 21.12
CA ARG A 191 3.38 3.91 22.08
C ARG A 191 2.15 3.18 22.59
N ILE A 192 1.50 2.46 21.68
CA ILE A 192 0.23 1.79 21.90
C ILE A 192 0.50 0.32 22.16
N SER A 193 -0.14 -0.26 23.16
CA SER A 193 -0.21 -1.69 23.41
C SER A 193 -1.58 -2.24 22.98
N PHE A 194 -1.72 -3.55 22.88
CA PHE A 194 -3.04 -4.16 22.63
C PHE A 194 -4.08 -3.83 23.72
N ALA A 195 -3.63 -3.54 24.94
CA ALA A 195 -4.51 -3.14 26.04
C ALA A 195 -5.09 -1.73 25.88
N ASP A 196 -4.48 -0.89 25.05
CA ASP A 196 -4.94 0.48 24.79
C ASP A 196 -6.06 0.53 23.72
N ILE A 197 -6.26 -0.57 22.98
CA ILE A 197 -7.27 -0.68 21.93
C ILE A 197 -8.61 -1.03 22.55
N LYS A 198 -9.42 -0.01 22.85
CA LYS A 198 -10.68 -0.15 23.60
C LYS A 198 -11.84 -0.63 22.71
N ASP A 199 -11.79 -0.34 21.41
CA ASP A 199 -12.81 -0.78 20.45
C ASP A 199 -12.70 -2.28 20.15
N GLY A 200 -11.63 -2.93 20.63
CA GLY A 200 -11.36 -4.35 20.48
C GLY A 200 -10.50 -4.68 19.26
N LEU A 201 -9.57 -5.60 19.45
CA LEU A 201 -8.59 -5.98 18.41
C LEU A 201 -9.23 -6.48 17.12
N SER A 202 -10.39 -7.15 17.22
CA SER A 202 -11.13 -7.65 16.07
C SER A 202 -11.89 -6.57 15.29
N GLN A 203 -12.03 -5.37 15.84
CA GLN A 203 -12.74 -4.24 15.22
C GLN A 203 -11.82 -3.12 14.79
N THR A 204 -10.53 -3.17 15.10
CA THR A 204 -9.59 -2.09 14.77
C THR A 204 -8.62 -2.53 13.68
N ALA A 205 -8.60 -1.80 12.57
CA ALA A 205 -7.75 -2.08 11.43
C ALA A 205 -6.27 -1.80 11.76
N ALA A 206 -5.40 -2.75 11.44
CA ALA A 206 -3.96 -2.61 11.61
C ALA A 206 -3.26 -2.23 10.29
N PHE A 207 -3.42 -3.04 9.25
CA PHE A 207 -2.85 -2.78 7.93
C PHE A 207 -3.88 -3.05 6.84
N SER A 208 -3.75 -2.36 5.71
CA SER A 208 -4.56 -2.62 4.52
C SER A 208 -3.71 -2.52 3.25
N GLU A 209 -4.28 -3.01 2.17
CA GLU A 209 -3.76 -2.82 0.83
C GLU A 209 -3.84 -1.35 0.40
N ARG A 210 -2.84 -0.92 -0.36
CA ARG A 210 -2.92 0.28 -1.17
C ARG A 210 -2.09 0.12 -2.44
N VAL A 211 -2.71 0.45 -3.57
CA VAL A 211 -2.06 0.47 -4.88
C VAL A 211 -0.88 1.47 -4.85
N LYS A 212 0.24 1.08 -5.45
CA LYS A 212 1.38 1.97 -5.65
C LYS A 212 1.05 3.08 -6.63
N GLY A 213 1.76 4.19 -6.57
CA GLY A 213 1.64 5.28 -7.54
C GLY A 213 1.94 4.82 -8.97
N SER A 214 1.50 5.61 -9.94
CA SER A 214 1.70 5.33 -11.37
C SER A 214 3.13 5.60 -11.84
N TRP A 215 3.92 6.36 -11.07
CA TRP A 215 5.26 6.88 -11.42
C TRP A 215 5.28 7.74 -12.68
N THR A 216 4.14 8.29 -13.06
CA THR A 216 4.02 9.16 -14.24
C THR A 216 3.16 10.37 -13.96
N HIS A 217 3.41 11.47 -14.66
CA HIS A 217 2.57 12.67 -14.64
C HIS A 217 1.72 12.81 -15.92
N ASN A 218 1.78 11.82 -16.82
CA ASN A 218 1.04 11.85 -18.07
C ASN A 218 -0.42 11.39 -17.94
N TRP A 219 -0.72 10.65 -16.90
CA TRP A 219 -2.06 10.19 -16.56
C TRP A 219 -2.18 10.00 -15.05
N PHE A 220 -3.39 10.04 -14.53
CA PHE A 220 -3.69 9.90 -13.11
C PHE A 220 -4.26 8.50 -12.82
N ASP A 221 -3.59 7.73 -11.96
CA ASP A 221 -4.13 6.48 -11.44
C ASP A 221 -4.98 6.76 -10.19
N PRO A 222 -6.32 6.64 -10.26
CA PRO A 222 -7.19 7.02 -9.13
C PRO A 222 -7.02 6.14 -7.90
N LEU A 223 -6.40 4.96 -8.02
CA LEU A 223 -6.15 4.05 -6.91
C LEU A 223 -4.76 4.22 -6.28
N GLY A 224 -3.78 4.70 -7.06
CA GLY A 224 -2.38 4.81 -6.63
C GLY A 224 -1.93 6.24 -6.36
N ASP A 225 -2.32 7.16 -7.22
CA ASP A 225 -1.86 8.55 -7.18
C ASP A 225 -2.63 9.40 -6.17
N LEU A 226 -2.07 10.55 -5.85
CA LEU A 226 -2.59 11.50 -4.88
C LEU A 226 -2.77 12.87 -5.54
N ALA A 227 -3.97 13.45 -5.45
CA ALA A 227 -4.27 14.81 -5.90
C ALA A 227 -3.95 15.85 -4.81
N ASP A 228 -3.31 16.95 -5.16
CA ASP A 228 -3.00 18.03 -4.21
C ASP A 228 -4.05 19.15 -4.30
N LEU A 229 -4.93 19.23 -3.31
CA LEU A 229 -6.03 20.21 -3.20
C LEU A 229 -5.61 21.45 -2.40
N ALA A 230 -4.42 21.96 -2.59
CA ALA A 230 -3.90 23.09 -1.84
C ALA A 230 -4.95 24.21 -1.59
N GLY A 231 -5.02 24.73 -0.35
CA GLY A 231 -5.89 25.85 0.03
C GLY A 231 -7.18 25.47 0.78
N ILE A 232 -7.40 24.23 1.12
CA ILE A 232 -8.52 23.75 1.94
C ILE A 232 -8.10 23.66 3.41
N TRP A 233 -8.87 24.26 4.33
CA TRP A 233 -8.41 24.60 5.67
C TRP A 233 -9.03 23.83 6.83
N THR A 234 -10.20 23.18 6.62
CA THR A 234 -10.87 22.38 7.65
C THR A 234 -10.98 20.94 7.23
N GLU A 235 -11.00 20.01 8.18
CA GLU A 235 -11.16 18.58 7.89
C GLU A 235 -12.45 18.30 7.11
N GLU A 236 -13.56 18.91 7.51
CA GLU A 236 -14.86 18.70 6.88
C GLU A 236 -14.89 19.21 5.42
N THR A 237 -14.39 20.43 5.18
CA THR A 237 -14.33 20.98 3.80
C THR A 237 -13.35 20.21 2.95
N PHE A 238 -12.23 19.77 3.51
CA PHE A 238 -11.25 18.95 2.84
C PHE A 238 -11.83 17.57 2.46
N ARG A 239 -12.45 16.88 3.43
CA ARG A 239 -13.10 15.60 3.19
C ARG A 239 -14.14 15.71 2.08
N SER A 240 -15.04 16.69 2.18
CA SER A 240 -16.08 16.90 1.17
C SER A 240 -15.50 17.18 -0.23
N ALA A 241 -14.41 17.96 -0.32
CA ALA A 241 -13.75 18.22 -1.59
C ALA A 241 -13.11 16.94 -2.17
N CYS A 242 -12.48 16.12 -1.33
CA CYS A 242 -11.90 14.84 -1.75
C CYS A 242 -12.96 13.82 -2.19
N GLU A 243 -14.10 13.75 -1.49
CA GLU A 243 -15.23 12.86 -1.84
C GLU A 243 -15.81 13.18 -3.21
N MET A 244 -15.81 14.47 -3.61
CA MET A 244 -16.29 14.92 -4.93
C MET A 244 -15.32 14.66 -6.07
N LEU A 245 -14.07 14.25 -5.79
CA LEU A 245 -13.10 13.96 -6.84
C LEU A 245 -13.53 12.75 -7.67
N THR A 246 -13.55 12.96 -8.97
CA THR A 246 -13.59 11.87 -9.96
C THR A 246 -12.16 11.63 -10.49
N PRO A 247 -11.86 10.47 -11.10
CA PRO A 247 -10.57 10.27 -11.75
C PRO A 247 -10.19 11.38 -12.74
N GLN A 248 -11.17 11.91 -13.46
CA GLN A 248 -10.96 12.98 -14.45
C GLN A 248 -10.63 14.33 -13.78
N SER A 249 -11.40 14.72 -12.75
CA SER A 249 -11.13 15.97 -12.03
C SER A 249 -9.85 15.91 -11.21
N ALA A 250 -9.55 14.76 -10.61
CA ALA A 250 -8.32 14.57 -9.84
C ALA A 250 -7.05 14.76 -10.70
N GLY A 251 -7.07 14.29 -11.93
CA GLY A 251 -5.96 14.48 -12.88
C GLY A 251 -5.69 15.93 -13.29
N THR A 252 -6.56 16.89 -12.95
CA THR A 252 -6.33 18.32 -13.21
C THR A 252 -5.54 19.02 -12.10
N TYR A 253 -5.37 18.39 -10.94
CA TYR A 253 -4.59 18.91 -9.84
C TYR A 253 -3.13 18.47 -9.93
N PRO A 254 -2.19 19.19 -9.29
CA PRO A 254 -0.86 18.66 -9.05
C PRO A 254 -0.94 17.28 -8.40
N GLN A 255 -0.12 16.33 -8.86
CA GLN A 255 -0.20 14.94 -8.41
C GLN A 255 1.10 14.45 -7.81
N ASN A 256 0.98 13.55 -6.82
CA ASN A 256 2.08 12.72 -6.35
C ASN A 256 1.85 11.28 -6.86
N ALA A 257 2.73 10.85 -7.76
CA ALA A 257 2.64 9.53 -8.40
C ALA A 257 3.63 8.50 -7.82
N ASP A 258 4.26 8.83 -6.71
CA ASP A 258 5.31 8.04 -6.03
C ASP A 258 4.78 7.24 -4.83
N GLY A 259 3.48 7.07 -4.73
CA GLY A 259 2.84 6.34 -3.64
C GLY A 259 3.44 4.94 -3.44
N GLY A 260 3.85 4.63 -2.20
CA GLY A 260 4.41 3.32 -1.86
C GLY A 260 5.80 3.04 -2.41
N GLN A 261 6.58 4.06 -2.77
CA GLN A 261 7.91 3.83 -3.35
C GLN A 261 8.94 3.27 -2.37
N THR A 262 8.68 3.33 -1.06
CA THR A 262 9.57 2.75 -0.06
C THR A 262 8.80 2.15 1.09
N TRP A 263 9.34 1.08 1.68
CA TRP A 263 8.84 0.49 2.93
C TRP A 263 9.57 1.05 4.17
N LEU A 264 10.70 1.75 4.01
CA LEU A 264 11.59 2.10 5.13
C LEU A 264 11.11 3.30 5.92
N GLU A 265 10.57 4.34 5.27
CA GLU A 265 10.14 5.58 5.91
C GLU A 265 8.63 5.62 6.20
N GLY A 266 8.28 6.16 7.38
CA GLY A 266 6.91 6.23 7.91
C GLY A 266 6.06 7.38 7.35
N ASN A 267 6.22 7.75 6.08
CA ASN A 267 5.43 8.79 5.44
C ASN A 267 4.03 8.30 5.05
N MET A 268 3.02 9.19 5.11
CA MET A 268 1.64 8.86 4.68
C MET A 268 1.57 8.42 3.23
N ASN A 269 2.35 9.01 2.33
CA ASN A 269 2.33 8.62 0.92
C ASN A 269 2.93 7.23 0.66
N TRP A 270 3.77 6.70 1.57
CA TRP A 270 4.53 5.48 1.30
C TRP A 270 4.12 4.29 2.16
N THR A 271 3.88 4.49 3.46
CA THR A 271 3.74 3.37 4.40
C THR A 271 2.51 3.43 5.31
N ARG A 272 1.75 4.53 5.26
CA ARG A 272 0.53 4.68 6.07
C ARG A 272 -0.70 4.99 5.22
N TYR A 273 -1.88 4.75 5.76
CA TYR A 273 -3.18 5.10 5.20
C TYR A 273 -4.14 5.52 6.31
N ASN A 274 -5.29 6.09 5.96
CA ASN A 274 -6.33 6.45 6.93
C ASN A 274 -7.74 6.08 6.44
N HIS A 275 -8.67 6.11 7.37
CA HIS A 275 -10.08 5.79 7.17
C HIS A 275 -10.95 7.05 6.95
N LEU A 276 -10.36 8.17 6.54
CA LEU A 276 -11.10 9.40 6.26
C LEU A 276 -12.07 9.24 5.08
N LEU A 277 -11.72 8.40 4.11
CA LEU A 277 -12.56 8.05 2.95
C LEU A 277 -12.71 6.53 2.82
N PRO A 278 -13.84 6.02 2.28
CA PRO A 278 -14.01 4.60 1.98
C PRO A 278 -12.91 4.05 1.07
N PRO A 279 -12.74 2.72 1.02
CA PRO A 279 -11.77 2.10 0.12
C PRO A 279 -11.98 2.46 -1.35
N ASN A 280 -10.89 2.45 -2.12
CA ASN A 280 -10.88 2.70 -3.57
C ASN A 280 -11.33 4.10 -3.99
N ARG A 281 -11.40 5.05 -3.06
CA ARG A 281 -11.58 6.49 -3.38
C ARG A 281 -10.26 7.12 -3.78
N VAL A 282 -10.37 8.26 -4.49
CA VAL A 282 -9.20 9.06 -4.87
C VAL A 282 -8.51 9.60 -3.61
N ALA A 283 -7.20 9.43 -3.54
CA ALA A 283 -6.43 10.04 -2.48
C ALA A 283 -6.16 11.51 -2.76
N CYS A 284 -6.12 12.31 -1.69
CA CYS A 284 -5.84 13.73 -1.80
C CYS A 284 -5.09 14.27 -0.58
N LYS A 285 -4.40 15.39 -0.76
CA LYS A 285 -3.73 16.13 0.31
C LYS A 285 -3.97 17.62 0.21
N ASN A 286 -3.73 18.34 1.30
CA ASN A 286 -3.88 19.78 1.41
C ASN A 286 -2.51 20.47 1.38
N GLY A 287 -1.94 20.65 0.19
CA GLY A 287 -0.69 21.36 0.01
C GLY A 287 0.56 20.57 0.42
N LEU A 288 1.62 21.29 0.80
CA LEU A 288 2.94 20.72 1.07
C LEU A 288 3.05 20.00 2.41
N THR A 289 2.14 20.30 3.35
CA THR A 289 2.16 19.70 4.68
C THR A 289 1.32 18.41 4.70
N TRP A 290 1.74 17.45 5.51
CA TRP A 290 0.99 16.20 5.73
C TRP A 290 -0.06 16.33 6.86
N ASP A 291 -0.45 17.57 7.20
CA ASP A 291 -1.46 17.85 8.24
C ASP A 291 -2.90 17.75 7.70
N GLY A 292 -3.06 17.62 6.38
CA GLY A 292 -4.36 17.37 5.77
C GLY A 292 -4.20 16.34 4.65
N VAL A 293 -4.56 15.08 4.92
CA VAL A 293 -4.43 14.00 3.95
C VAL A 293 -5.59 13.00 4.06
N ALA A 294 -6.17 12.65 2.94
CA ALA A 294 -7.05 11.51 2.77
C ALA A 294 -6.32 10.45 1.95
N MET A 295 -5.90 9.40 2.62
CA MET A 295 -5.14 8.30 2.02
C MET A 295 -5.93 7.00 2.20
N PRO A 296 -7.00 6.78 1.42
CA PRO A 296 -7.84 5.60 1.57
C PRO A 296 -7.06 4.32 1.23
N ALA A 297 -7.48 3.20 1.82
CA ALA A 297 -7.08 1.88 1.33
C ALA A 297 -7.49 1.70 -0.13
N SER A 298 -6.70 1.00 -0.92
CA SER A 298 -7.05 0.70 -2.32
C SER A 298 -6.43 -0.60 -2.81
N SER A 299 -7.11 -1.27 -3.73
CA SER A 299 -6.60 -2.48 -4.35
C SER A 299 -7.08 -2.63 -5.80
N ARG A 300 -6.43 -3.53 -6.55
CA ARG A 300 -6.87 -3.97 -7.88
C ARG A 300 -7.88 -5.13 -7.79
N HIS A 301 -8.22 -5.57 -6.59
CA HIS A 301 -9.26 -6.58 -6.38
C HIS A 301 -10.64 -5.99 -6.66
N VAL A 302 -11.54 -6.81 -7.17
CA VAL A 302 -12.88 -6.34 -7.53
C VAL A 302 -13.65 -5.95 -6.26
N ARG A 303 -14.10 -4.70 -6.19
CA ARG A 303 -15.03 -4.12 -5.21
C ARG A 303 -14.58 -4.12 -3.76
N GLY A 304 -13.30 -3.98 -3.47
CA GLY A 304 -12.89 -3.81 -2.09
C GLY A 304 -11.40 -4.06 -1.85
N VAL A 305 -11.02 -4.14 -0.59
CA VAL A 305 -9.64 -4.27 -0.12
C VAL A 305 -9.52 -5.34 0.95
N ASN A 306 -8.36 -5.98 1.06
CA ASN A 306 -8.06 -6.82 2.22
C ASN A 306 -7.52 -5.92 3.35
N VAL A 307 -7.99 -6.18 4.56
CA VAL A 307 -7.57 -5.49 5.80
C VAL A 307 -7.19 -6.54 6.83
N VAL A 308 -6.04 -6.40 7.47
CA VAL A 308 -5.70 -7.16 8.67
C VAL A 308 -6.05 -6.33 9.90
N PHE A 309 -6.73 -6.95 10.84
CA PHE A 309 -7.17 -6.36 12.10
C PHE A 309 -6.16 -6.61 13.22
N GLY A 310 -6.34 -5.93 14.35
CA GLY A 310 -5.49 -6.05 15.51
C GLY A 310 -5.40 -7.46 16.10
N ASP A 311 -6.41 -8.32 15.88
CA ASP A 311 -6.41 -9.74 16.24
C ASP A 311 -5.66 -10.63 15.23
N GLY A 312 -5.11 -10.04 14.19
CA GLY A 312 -4.42 -10.74 13.10
C GLY A 312 -5.36 -11.45 12.11
N ALA A 313 -6.69 -11.27 12.21
CA ALA A 313 -7.62 -11.74 11.19
C ALA A 313 -7.54 -10.86 9.94
N VAL A 314 -7.59 -11.47 8.76
CA VAL A 314 -7.69 -10.75 7.49
C VAL A 314 -9.11 -10.85 6.98
N ARG A 315 -9.74 -9.71 6.70
CA ARG A 315 -11.09 -9.62 6.15
C ARG A 315 -11.09 -8.78 4.88
N PHE A 316 -11.98 -9.11 3.97
CA PHE A 316 -12.22 -8.31 2.79
C PHE A 316 -13.32 -7.29 3.09
N VAL A 317 -13.00 -6.01 2.91
CA VAL A 317 -13.94 -4.91 3.14
C VAL A 317 -14.34 -4.34 1.79
N ALA A 318 -15.66 -4.27 1.56
CA ALA A 318 -16.18 -3.75 0.29
C ALA A 318 -15.98 -2.23 0.18
N ASP A 319 -15.83 -1.74 -1.06
CA ASP A 319 -15.62 -0.31 -1.34
C ASP A 319 -16.88 0.55 -1.16
N ASN A 320 -18.05 -0.08 -0.99
CA ASN A 320 -19.31 0.56 -0.65
C ASN A 320 -19.66 0.46 0.83
N VAL A 321 -18.69 0.14 1.69
CA VAL A 321 -18.87 0.17 3.14
C VAL A 321 -19.37 1.55 3.59
N ASP A 322 -20.25 1.58 4.57
CA ASP A 322 -20.71 2.84 5.17
C ASP A 322 -19.51 3.62 5.75
N GLN A 323 -19.47 4.94 5.50
CA GLN A 323 -18.35 5.78 5.91
C GLN A 323 -18.16 5.83 7.43
N ALA A 324 -19.24 5.83 8.22
CA ALA A 324 -19.13 5.85 9.66
C ALA A 324 -18.59 4.51 10.18
N VAL A 325 -19.06 3.39 9.61
CA VAL A 325 -18.53 2.06 9.90
C VAL A 325 -17.04 1.98 9.54
N TRP A 326 -16.65 2.47 8.36
CA TRP A 326 -15.26 2.46 7.94
C TRP A 326 -14.37 3.32 8.84
N ALA A 327 -14.82 4.53 9.21
CA ALA A 327 -14.09 5.41 10.13
C ALA A 327 -13.90 4.74 11.51
N ALA A 328 -14.95 4.15 12.06
CA ALA A 328 -14.91 3.44 13.34
C ALA A 328 -13.91 2.27 13.37
N LEU A 329 -13.74 1.56 12.25
CA LEU A 329 -12.71 0.51 12.14
C LEU A 329 -11.28 1.06 12.16
N GLY A 330 -11.10 2.35 11.95
CA GLY A 330 -9.78 3.01 11.97
C GLY A 330 -9.32 3.41 13.36
N THR A 331 -10.23 3.58 14.32
CA THR A 331 -9.95 4.11 15.67
C THR A 331 -9.55 3.02 16.66
N ILE A 332 -8.87 3.41 17.75
CA ILE A 332 -8.51 2.51 18.85
C ILE A 332 -9.40 2.70 20.08
N ALA A 333 -10.16 3.81 20.15
CA ALA A 333 -10.98 4.18 21.30
C ALA A 333 -12.14 5.11 20.91
N GLY A 334 -12.79 4.87 19.79
CA GLY A 334 -13.98 5.61 19.33
C GLY A 334 -15.24 5.25 20.10
N ALA A 335 -15.21 4.18 20.90
CA ALA A 335 -16.32 3.62 21.66
C ALA A 335 -17.51 3.16 20.79
N GLU A 336 -17.28 2.78 19.57
CA GLU A 336 -18.28 2.37 18.58
C GLU A 336 -18.26 0.84 18.42
N THR A 337 -19.42 0.20 18.57
CA THR A 337 -19.58 -1.22 18.27
C THR A 337 -20.08 -1.33 16.83
N VAL A 338 -19.20 -1.71 15.91
CA VAL A 338 -19.57 -1.90 14.50
C VAL A 338 -19.33 -3.34 14.07
N THR A 339 -20.24 -3.87 13.27
CA THR A 339 -20.09 -5.17 12.61
C THR A 339 -19.92 -4.94 11.11
N ILE A 340 -18.96 -5.64 10.53
CA ILE A 340 -18.84 -5.75 9.07
C ILE A 340 -19.60 -7.02 8.68
N ASP A 341 -20.67 -6.86 7.93
CA ASP A 341 -21.41 -7.98 7.34
C ASP A 341 -20.73 -8.47 6.05
#